data_872b427facd50f901348c4bb6c3eb269
#
_entry.id   872b427facd50f901348c4bb6c3eb269
#
_cell.length_a   1.000
_cell.length_b   1.000
_cell.length_c   1.000
_cell.angle_alpha   90.00
_cell.angle_beta   90.00
_cell.angle_gamma   90.00
#
_symmetry.space_group_name_H-M   'P 1'
#
loop_
_entity.id
_entity.type
_entity.pdbx_description
1 polymer ?
#
loop_
_entity_poly.entity_id
_entity_poly.type
_entity_poly.pdbx_seq_one_letter_code
_entity_poly.pdbx_strand_id
1 'polypeptide(L)'
;MNRFFSLAIFILSSFVLLNVAFAQDETHGAFDVVYNQDTFTDENRSFILTMPTDFRSGWSEDNLGFSMKCLADGLNVLVIWGKFFGGDRDDRVAVTYRLDDRPSPGPMRWTMLPSSEAAWMPMHLVNDFVAEARTARTLALRVTDPLDGETITNTFSLEGFGTALDRIIPCR
;
A
#
# COMPACT_ATOMS: atom_id res chain seq x y z
N MET A 1 -33.98 -35.04 -64.85
CA MET A 1 -33.30 -33.73 -64.73
C MET A 1 -33.79 -33.06 -63.42
N ASN A 2 -33.20 -33.37 -62.29
CA ASN A 2 -33.56 -32.77 -61.01
C ASN A 2 -32.29 -32.17 -60.37
N ARG A 3 -32.33 -30.83 -60.30
CA ARG A 3 -31.28 -30.03 -59.64
C ARG A 3 -31.66 -29.86 -58.17
N PHE A 4 -30.92 -30.49 -57.25
CA PHE A 4 -30.98 -30.21 -55.84
C PHE A 4 -30.04 -29.04 -55.52
N PHE A 5 -30.62 -27.92 -55.10
CA PHE A 5 -29.92 -26.77 -54.52
C PHE A 5 -29.67 -27.08 -53.05
N SER A 6 -28.41 -27.29 -52.70
CA SER A 6 -27.99 -27.47 -51.32
C SER A 6 -27.68 -26.08 -50.73
N LEU A 7 -28.53 -25.61 -49.80
CA LEU A 7 -28.36 -24.34 -49.08
C LEU A 7 -27.46 -24.59 -47.86
N ALA A 8 -26.18 -24.21 -47.96
CA ALA A 8 -25.27 -24.28 -46.85
C ALA A 8 -25.46 -23.06 -45.93
N ILE A 9 -26.06 -23.27 -44.75
CA ILE A 9 -26.20 -22.25 -43.72
C ILE A 9 -24.86 -22.17 -42.98
N PHE A 10 -24.10 -21.09 -43.19
CA PHE A 10 -22.94 -20.73 -42.40
C PHE A 10 -23.41 -20.09 -41.10
N ILE A 11 -23.39 -20.84 -40.00
CA ILE A 11 -23.59 -20.30 -38.66
C ILE A 11 -22.24 -19.72 -38.21
N LEU A 12 -22.12 -18.39 -38.34
CA LEU A 12 -21.02 -17.63 -37.81
C LEU A 12 -21.16 -17.51 -36.29
N SER A 13 -20.60 -18.45 -35.55
CA SER A 13 -20.54 -18.42 -34.10
C SER A 13 -19.54 -17.33 -33.65
N SER A 14 -20.07 -16.13 -33.35
CA SER A 14 -19.27 -15.06 -32.73
C SER A 14 -18.92 -15.47 -31.29
N PHE A 15 -17.74 -16.03 -31.09
CA PHE A 15 -17.14 -16.22 -29.78
C PHE A 15 -16.76 -14.84 -29.25
N VAL A 16 -17.62 -14.27 -28.41
CA VAL A 16 -17.27 -13.11 -27.58
C VAL A 16 -16.31 -13.61 -26.50
N LEU A 17 -15.00 -13.43 -26.75
CA LEU A 17 -14.00 -13.60 -25.72
C LEU A 17 -14.21 -12.50 -24.67
N LEU A 18 -14.89 -12.84 -23.58
CA LEU A 18 -14.85 -12.06 -22.35
C LEU A 18 -13.41 -12.07 -21.85
N ASN A 19 -12.65 -11.02 -22.16
CA ASN A 19 -11.40 -10.74 -21.49
C ASN A 19 -11.74 -10.37 -20.05
N VAL A 20 -11.69 -11.34 -19.15
CA VAL A 20 -11.65 -11.08 -17.72
C VAL A 20 -10.26 -10.50 -17.47
N ALA A 21 -10.16 -9.16 -17.43
CA ALA A 21 -8.95 -8.49 -17.00
C ALA A 21 -8.80 -8.78 -15.50
N PHE A 22 -7.97 -9.76 -15.16
CA PHE A 22 -7.45 -9.86 -13.79
C PHE A 22 -6.63 -8.59 -13.57
N ALA A 23 -6.94 -7.84 -12.51
CA ALA A 23 -6.08 -6.77 -12.05
C ALA A 23 -4.71 -7.41 -11.74
N GLN A 24 -3.73 -7.08 -12.55
CA GLN A 24 -2.39 -7.62 -12.44
C GLN A 24 -1.62 -6.68 -11.53
N ASP A 25 -0.98 -7.23 -10.48
CA ASP A 25 -0.06 -6.47 -9.64
C ASP A 25 0.99 -5.80 -10.54
N GLU A 26 1.30 -4.55 -10.28
CA GLU A 26 2.25 -3.76 -11.08
C GLU A 26 3.25 -3.04 -10.17
N THR A 27 4.41 -2.69 -10.71
CA THR A 27 5.46 -1.97 -9.98
C THR A 27 5.70 -0.60 -10.61
N HIS A 28 5.74 0.44 -9.78
CA HIS A 28 6.09 1.80 -10.18
C HIS A 28 7.24 2.32 -9.32
N GLY A 29 8.43 2.42 -9.91
CA GLY A 29 9.63 2.81 -9.18
C GLY A 29 9.92 1.85 -8.03
N ALA A 30 9.87 2.35 -6.81
CA ALA A 30 10.11 1.55 -5.60
C ALA A 30 8.83 0.91 -5.02
N PHE A 31 7.67 1.09 -5.66
CA PHE A 31 6.37 0.69 -5.12
C PHE A 31 5.75 -0.45 -5.90
N ASP A 32 5.35 -1.50 -5.19
CA ASP A 32 4.45 -2.53 -5.70
C ASP A 32 3.00 -2.06 -5.47
N VAL A 33 2.18 -2.20 -6.52
CA VAL A 33 0.75 -1.90 -6.49
C VAL A 33 -0.01 -3.22 -6.46
N VAL A 34 -0.82 -3.40 -5.43
CA VAL A 34 -1.65 -4.58 -5.27
C VAL A 34 -3.11 -4.18 -5.35
N TYR A 35 -3.80 -4.70 -6.36
CA TYR A 35 -5.22 -4.49 -6.54
C TYR A 35 -6.01 -5.50 -5.73
N ASN A 36 -6.90 -4.99 -4.90
CA ASN A 36 -7.78 -5.81 -4.07
C ASN A 36 -9.15 -5.14 -3.96
N GLN A 37 -10.19 -5.94 -4.06
CA GLN A 37 -11.57 -5.53 -3.88
C GLN A 37 -12.24 -6.46 -2.87
N ASP A 38 -12.98 -5.91 -1.94
CA ASP A 38 -13.76 -6.71 -1.00
C ASP A 38 -14.87 -7.44 -1.75
N THR A 39 -14.90 -8.77 -1.63
CA THR A 39 -15.83 -9.62 -2.38
C THR A 39 -17.30 -9.41 -1.99
N PHE A 40 -17.58 -8.88 -0.82
CA PHE A 40 -18.93 -8.72 -0.30
C PHE A 40 -19.48 -7.30 -0.45
N THR A 41 -18.59 -6.30 -0.38
CA THR A 41 -18.98 -4.88 -0.37
C THR A 41 -18.57 -4.13 -1.64
N ASP A 42 -17.80 -4.77 -2.53
CA ASP A 42 -17.16 -4.16 -3.70
C ASP A 42 -16.24 -2.96 -3.36
N GLU A 43 -15.92 -2.76 -2.08
CA GLU A 43 -15.02 -1.70 -1.65
C GLU A 43 -13.60 -1.91 -2.18
N ASN A 44 -12.99 -0.83 -2.63
CA ASN A 44 -11.58 -0.83 -3.00
C ASN A 44 -10.71 -1.04 -1.76
N ARG A 45 -9.95 -2.14 -1.74
CA ARG A 45 -8.99 -2.53 -0.69
C ARG A 45 -7.55 -2.55 -1.19
N SER A 46 -7.32 -1.96 -2.38
CA SER A 46 -6.02 -1.89 -3.00
C SER A 46 -5.00 -1.14 -2.13
N PHE A 47 -3.74 -1.47 -2.31
CA PHE A 47 -2.66 -0.84 -1.56
C PHE A 47 -1.39 -0.74 -2.41
N ILE A 48 -0.51 0.17 -2.01
CA ILE A 48 0.88 0.23 -2.45
C ILE A 48 1.79 -0.12 -1.29
N LEU A 49 2.91 -0.77 -1.59
CA LEU A 49 3.90 -1.21 -0.61
C LEU A 49 5.29 -0.91 -1.13
N THR A 50 6.19 -0.47 -0.26
CA THR A 50 7.63 -0.39 -0.54
C THR A 50 8.43 -0.92 0.63
N MET A 51 9.62 -1.43 0.30
CA MET A 51 10.59 -1.94 1.27
C MET A 51 11.75 -0.95 1.44
N PRO A 52 12.51 -1.02 2.54
CA PRO A 52 13.66 -0.15 2.75
C PRO A 52 14.68 -0.26 1.62
N THR A 53 15.43 0.81 1.37
CA THR A 53 16.46 0.85 0.32
C THR A 53 17.63 -0.11 0.59
N ASP A 54 17.84 -0.50 1.83
CA ASP A 54 18.86 -1.45 2.30
C ASP A 54 18.28 -2.85 2.59
N PHE A 55 17.05 -3.10 2.15
CA PHE A 55 16.38 -4.38 2.33
C PHE A 55 17.19 -5.51 1.70
N ARG A 56 17.66 -6.43 2.54
CA ARG A 56 18.30 -7.68 2.12
C ARG A 56 17.27 -8.81 2.24
N SER A 57 17.22 -9.70 1.26
CA SER A 57 16.19 -10.73 1.11
C SER A 57 15.90 -11.49 2.42
N GLY A 58 14.64 -11.46 2.83
CA GLY A 58 14.12 -12.02 4.08
C GLY A 58 13.68 -10.91 5.04
N TRP A 59 12.50 -11.08 5.63
CA TRP A 59 12.07 -10.24 6.73
C TRP A 59 13.03 -10.43 7.89
N SER A 60 13.89 -9.46 8.17
CA SER A 60 14.64 -9.40 9.42
C SER A 60 13.84 -8.55 10.41
N GLU A 61 13.99 -8.81 11.69
CA GLU A 61 13.33 -8.08 12.78
C GLU A 61 13.64 -6.57 12.80
N ASP A 62 14.59 -6.12 11.95
CA ASP A 62 15.05 -4.74 11.86
C ASP A 62 14.53 -3.98 10.62
N ASN A 63 13.63 -4.57 9.83
CA ASN A 63 13.09 -3.94 8.62
C ASN A 63 11.68 -3.43 8.83
N LEU A 64 11.45 -2.20 8.38
CA LEU A 64 10.10 -1.62 8.25
C LEU A 64 9.58 -1.87 6.83
N GLY A 65 8.26 -2.09 6.70
CA GLY A 65 7.52 -1.89 5.45
C GLY A 65 6.77 -0.56 5.52
N PHE A 66 6.66 0.12 4.40
CA PHE A 66 5.81 1.31 4.28
C PHE A 66 4.72 1.05 3.25
N SER A 67 3.47 1.28 3.63
CA SER A 67 2.31 1.00 2.79
C SER A 67 1.27 2.10 2.87
N MET A 68 0.54 2.30 1.77
CA MET A 68 -0.69 3.06 1.76
C MET A 68 -1.81 2.19 1.24
N LYS A 69 -2.94 2.20 1.94
CA LYS A 69 -4.05 1.29 1.69
C LYS A 69 -5.39 2.02 1.66
N CYS A 70 -6.23 1.62 0.71
CA CYS A 70 -7.64 2.00 0.70
C CYS A 70 -8.41 1.18 1.73
N LEU A 71 -9.17 1.86 2.57
CA LEU A 71 -10.13 1.28 3.52
C LEU A 71 -11.48 2.00 3.37
N ALA A 72 -12.50 1.54 4.08
CA ALA A 72 -13.84 2.13 4.04
C ALA A 72 -13.87 3.62 4.43
N ASP A 73 -12.95 4.07 5.27
CA ASP A 73 -12.80 5.45 5.74
C ASP A 73 -11.88 6.31 4.84
N GLY A 74 -11.33 5.73 3.78
CA GLY A 74 -10.47 6.41 2.81
C GLY A 74 -9.06 5.86 2.73
N LEU A 75 -8.12 6.73 2.33
CA LEU A 75 -6.71 6.38 2.21
C LEU A 75 -6.04 6.40 3.58
N ASN A 76 -5.35 5.32 3.91
CA ASN A 76 -4.64 5.11 5.17
C ASN A 76 -3.15 4.89 4.92
N VAL A 77 -2.30 5.36 5.83
CA VAL A 77 -0.84 5.16 5.83
C VAL A 77 -0.48 4.18 6.93
N LEU A 78 0.30 3.15 6.59
CA LEU A 78 0.69 2.06 7.46
C LEU A 78 2.21 1.91 7.48
N VAL A 79 2.79 1.73 8.67
CA VAL A 79 4.14 1.22 8.86
C VAL A 79 4.07 -0.17 9.50
N ILE A 80 4.89 -1.11 8.99
CA ILE A 80 4.91 -2.52 9.40
C ILE A 80 6.32 -2.83 9.86
N TRP A 81 6.49 -3.49 11.01
CA TRP A 81 7.80 -3.89 11.55
C TRP A 81 7.94 -5.38 11.80
N GLY A 82 6.85 -6.15 11.69
CA GLY A 82 6.88 -7.61 11.63
C GLY A 82 7.29 -8.33 12.92
N LYS A 83 7.36 -7.61 14.06
CA LYS A 83 7.58 -8.19 15.38
C LYS A 83 6.68 -7.54 16.41
N PHE A 84 6.54 -8.15 17.59
CA PHE A 84 5.72 -7.60 18.66
C PHE A 84 6.36 -6.34 19.26
N PHE A 85 5.60 -5.24 19.33
CA PHE A 85 5.87 -4.07 20.15
C PHE A 85 4.80 -3.95 21.24
N GLY A 86 5.18 -3.54 22.44
CA GLY A 86 4.28 -3.48 23.58
C GLY A 86 3.26 -2.36 23.52
N GLY A 87 3.59 -1.29 22.84
CA GLY A 87 2.74 -0.11 22.77
C GLY A 87 2.63 0.66 24.11
N ASP A 88 1.93 1.78 24.08
CA ASP A 88 1.55 2.49 25.32
C ASP A 88 0.16 2.03 25.80
N ARG A 89 -0.37 2.70 26.87
CA ARG A 89 -1.69 2.36 27.46
C ARG A 89 -2.87 2.51 26.49
N ASP A 90 -2.68 3.24 25.40
CA ASP A 90 -3.70 3.50 24.37
C ASP A 90 -3.40 2.71 23.08
N ASP A 91 -2.59 1.64 23.15
CA ASP A 91 -2.16 0.83 22.01
C ASP A 91 -1.50 1.69 20.91
N ARG A 92 -0.53 2.55 21.28
CA ARG A 92 0.16 3.43 20.35
C ARG A 92 1.66 3.27 20.46
N VAL A 93 2.32 3.50 19.30
CA VAL A 93 3.78 3.62 19.19
C VAL A 93 4.18 5.03 18.79
N ALA A 94 5.41 5.41 19.11
CA ALA A 94 5.98 6.67 18.66
C ALA A 94 6.59 6.47 17.26
N VAL A 95 6.06 7.19 16.26
CA VAL A 95 6.60 7.20 14.91
C VAL A 95 7.13 8.59 14.58
N THR A 96 8.37 8.63 14.11
CA THR A 96 9.00 9.84 13.59
C THR A 96 9.27 9.63 12.11
N TYR A 97 8.94 10.62 11.27
CA TYR A 97 9.31 10.58 9.86
C TYR A 97 10.02 11.85 9.41
N ARG A 98 10.74 11.73 8.31
CA ARG A 98 11.39 12.84 7.64
C ARG A 98 11.36 12.61 6.12
N LEU A 99 10.94 13.62 5.39
CA LEU A 99 10.94 13.63 3.93
C LEU A 99 12.16 14.44 3.45
N ASP A 100 13.05 13.80 2.70
CA ASP A 100 14.32 14.35 2.26
C ASP A 100 15.11 14.99 3.44
N ASP A 101 15.61 16.19 3.25
CA ASP A 101 16.33 16.99 4.26
C ASP A 101 15.40 17.95 5.04
N ARG A 102 14.08 17.83 4.91
CA ARG A 102 13.12 18.68 5.62
C ARG A 102 13.17 18.40 7.12
N PRO A 103 12.86 19.41 7.96
CA PRO A 103 12.73 19.16 9.39
C PRO A 103 11.68 18.08 9.68
N SER A 104 12.00 17.15 10.57
CA SER A 104 11.01 16.19 11.06
C SER A 104 9.97 16.92 11.92
N PRO A 105 8.67 16.61 11.80
CA PRO A 105 7.65 17.14 12.70
C PRO A 105 7.76 16.62 14.14
N GLY A 106 8.73 15.72 14.40
CA GLY A 106 8.93 15.07 15.69
C GLY A 106 8.15 13.76 15.83
N PRO A 107 8.26 13.10 16.99
CA PRO A 107 7.56 11.86 17.24
C PRO A 107 6.06 12.10 17.36
N MET A 108 5.28 11.29 16.64
CA MET A 108 3.82 11.28 16.69
C MET A 108 3.33 9.92 17.16
N ARG A 109 2.19 9.90 17.83
CA ARG A 109 1.57 8.64 18.28
C ARG A 109 0.71 8.05 17.18
N TRP A 110 1.10 6.89 16.70
CA TRP A 110 0.36 6.11 15.71
C TRP A 110 -0.36 4.95 16.39
N THR A 111 -1.59 4.67 15.95
CA THR A 111 -2.42 3.61 16.53
C THR A 111 -1.95 2.26 16.00
N MET A 112 -1.61 1.35 16.92
CA MET A 112 -1.17 0.01 16.57
C MET A 112 -2.33 -0.84 16.04
N LEU A 113 -1.99 -1.80 15.20
CA LEU A 113 -2.88 -2.88 14.84
C LEU A 113 -3.00 -3.87 16.00
N PRO A 114 -4.09 -4.66 16.07
CA PRO A 114 -4.25 -5.71 17.09
C PRO A 114 -3.12 -6.74 17.10
N SER A 115 -2.39 -6.91 16.00
CA SER A 115 -1.21 -7.80 15.93
C SER A 115 0.00 -7.25 16.66
N SER A 116 0.02 -5.96 17.00
CA SER A 116 1.17 -5.25 17.57
C SER A 116 2.43 -5.23 16.70
N GLU A 117 2.26 -5.45 15.38
CA GLU A 117 3.34 -5.55 14.39
C GLU A 117 3.32 -4.42 13.36
N ALA A 118 2.36 -3.53 13.47
CA ALA A 118 2.15 -2.41 12.55
C ALA A 118 1.34 -1.28 13.21
N ALA A 119 1.39 -0.08 12.62
CA ALA A 119 0.55 1.05 13.09
C ALA A 119 0.07 1.93 11.93
N TRP A 120 -1.12 2.50 12.15
CA TRP A 120 -1.75 3.48 11.29
C TRP A 120 -1.37 4.91 11.66
N MET A 121 -1.03 5.71 10.66
CA MET A 121 -0.93 7.16 10.81
C MET A 121 -2.28 7.74 11.24
N PRO A 122 -2.32 8.73 12.13
CA PRO A 122 -3.55 9.46 12.42
C PRO A 122 -4.17 10.06 11.14
N MET A 123 -5.45 9.79 10.88
CA MET A 123 -6.13 10.14 9.63
C MET A 123 -6.01 11.63 9.26
N HIS A 124 -6.04 12.52 10.25
CA HIS A 124 -5.93 13.97 10.02
C HIS A 124 -4.57 14.41 9.46
N LEU A 125 -3.53 13.55 9.51
CA LEU A 125 -2.19 13.81 8.98
C LEU A 125 -2.00 13.25 7.57
N VAL A 126 -2.85 12.33 7.11
CA VAL A 126 -2.65 11.58 5.87
C VAL A 126 -2.58 12.50 4.65
N ASN A 127 -3.49 13.46 4.53
CA ASN A 127 -3.54 14.34 3.35
C ASN A 127 -2.30 15.22 3.24
N ASP A 128 -1.85 15.80 4.34
CA ASP A 128 -0.65 16.66 4.38
C ASP A 128 0.59 15.82 4.08
N PHE A 129 0.71 14.65 4.68
CA PHE A 129 1.79 13.70 4.39
C PHE A 129 1.82 13.33 2.91
N VAL A 130 0.69 12.99 2.30
CA VAL A 130 0.60 12.64 0.87
C VAL A 130 1.05 13.79 -0.01
N ALA A 131 0.58 15.00 0.27
CA ALA A 131 0.94 16.19 -0.51
C ALA A 131 2.46 16.45 -0.49
N GLU A 132 3.09 16.27 0.67
CA GLU A 132 4.52 16.43 0.84
C GLU A 132 5.32 15.27 0.21
N ALA A 133 4.88 14.03 0.40
CA ALA A 133 5.54 12.83 -0.09
C ALA A 133 5.58 12.76 -1.63
N ARG A 134 4.54 13.30 -2.31
CA ARG A 134 4.51 13.39 -3.78
C ARG A 134 5.66 14.23 -4.38
N THR A 135 6.26 15.09 -3.59
CA THR A 135 7.35 15.99 -4.04
C THR A 135 8.70 15.60 -3.47
N ALA A 136 8.75 14.60 -2.58
CA ALA A 136 9.95 14.10 -1.96
C ALA A 136 10.55 12.91 -2.72
N ARG A 137 11.85 12.65 -2.50
CA ARG A 137 12.58 11.52 -3.07
C ARG A 137 12.80 10.39 -2.08
N THR A 138 12.88 10.73 -0.80
CA THR A 138 13.18 9.79 0.28
C THR A 138 12.27 10.02 1.47
N LEU A 139 11.96 8.91 2.17
CA LEU A 139 11.24 8.89 3.42
C LEU A 139 12.10 8.13 4.44
N ALA A 140 12.56 8.80 5.48
CA ALA A 140 13.13 8.14 6.66
C ALA A 140 12.02 7.94 7.69
N LEU A 141 11.85 6.70 8.17
CA LEU A 141 10.90 6.32 9.21
C LEU A 141 11.65 5.75 10.40
N ARG A 142 11.20 6.13 11.60
CA ARG A 142 11.63 5.56 12.87
C ARG A 142 10.41 5.21 13.69
N VAL A 143 10.32 3.95 14.12
CA VAL A 143 9.31 3.46 15.06
C VAL A 143 10.02 3.16 16.40
N THR A 144 9.42 3.62 17.48
CA THR A 144 9.95 3.38 18.84
C THR A 144 8.87 2.72 19.67
N ASP A 145 9.19 1.55 20.27
CA ASP A 145 8.33 0.91 21.27
C ASP A 145 8.39 1.74 22.56
N PRO A 146 7.26 2.27 23.03
CA PRO A 146 7.23 3.04 24.28
C PRO A 146 7.41 2.18 25.53
N LEU A 147 7.30 0.85 25.44
CA LEU A 147 7.44 -0.06 26.58
C LEU A 147 8.90 -0.19 27.04
N ASP A 148 9.82 -0.41 26.10
CA ASP A 148 11.24 -0.66 26.39
C ASP A 148 12.19 0.31 25.68
N GLY A 149 11.68 1.15 24.78
CA GLY A 149 12.46 2.11 24.01
C GLY A 149 13.16 1.51 22.80
N GLU A 150 12.84 0.26 22.43
CA GLU A 150 13.38 -0.34 21.23
C GLU A 150 13.01 0.50 19.98
N THR A 151 13.96 0.63 19.05
CA THR A 151 13.79 1.52 17.90
C THR A 151 14.24 0.84 16.62
N ILE A 152 13.38 0.88 15.59
CA ILE A 152 13.71 0.47 14.22
C ILE A 152 13.70 1.72 13.34
N THR A 153 14.73 1.88 12.50
CA THR A 153 14.86 3.02 11.59
C THR A 153 15.27 2.54 10.21
N ASN A 154 14.48 2.89 9.19
CA ASN A 154 14.81 2.60 7.79
C ASN A 154 14.55 3.83 6.90
N THR A 155 15.16 3.79 5.71
CA THR A 155 14.94 4.79 4.66
C THR A 155 14.33 4.10 3.44
N PHE A 156 13.36 4.77 2.83
CA PHE A 156 12.62 4.30 1.66
C PHE A 156 12.84 5.25 0.49
N SER A 157 12.91 4.71 -0.72
CA SER A 157 12.78 5.51 -1.94
C SER A 157 11.31 5.86 -2.16
N LEU A 158 11.05 7.12 -2.52
CA LEU A 158 9.73 7.58 -2.96
C LEU A 158 9.64 7.68 -4.49
N GLU A 159 10.61 7.09 -5.22
CA GLU A 159 10.53 6.99 -6.67
C GLU A 159 9.26 6.22 -7.08
N GLY A 160 8.46 6.83 -7.96
CA GLY A 160 7.20 6.23 -8.42
C GLY A 160 6.01 6.37 -7.46
N PHE A 161 6.20 6.93 -6.25
CA PHE A 161 5.15 7.06 -5.24
C PHE A 161 3.85 7.67 -5.79
N GLY A 162 3.94 8.84 -6.45
CA GLY A 162 2.76 9.51 -7.00
C GLY A 162 2.03 8.65 -8.01
N THR A 163 2.76 8.03 -8.93
CA THR A 163 2.19 7.16 -9.96
C THR A 163 1.53 5.92 -9.36
N ALA A 164 2.19 5.25 -8.43
CA ALA A 164 1.64 4.09 -7.74
C ALA A 164 0.37 4.44 -6.95
N LEU A 165 0.41 5.57 -6.23
CA LEU A 165 -0.76 6.04 -5.47
C LEU A 165 -1.95 6.34 -6.36
N ASP A 166 -1.74 6.97 -7.53
CA ASP A 166 -2.81 7.30 -8.48
C ASP A 166 -3.50 6.05 -9.07
N ARG A 167 -2.88 4.87 -8.94
CA ARG A 167 -3.46 3.59 -9.35
C ARG A 167 -4.51 3.06 -8.38
N ILE A 168 -4.39 3.36 -7.10
CA ILE A 168 -5.31 2.84 -6.08
C ILE A 168 -6.40 3.83 -5.65
N ILE A 169 -6.21 5.12 -5.87
CA ILE A 169 -7.23 6.14 -5.57
C ILE A 169 -8.18 6.38 -6.76
N PRO A 170 -9.45 6.80 -6.52
CA PRO A 170 -10.05 7.05 -5.22
C PRO A 170 -10.36 5.76 -4.44
N CYS A 171 -10.22 5.83 -3.13
CA CYS A 171 -10.64 4.79 -2.19
C CYS A 171 -12.18 4.86 -2.05
N ARG A 172 -12.91 4.03 -2.81
CA ARG A 172 -14.37 3.96 -2.81
C ARG A 172 -14.84 2.52 -2.81
#